data_11d4db5b4529e7fc47054aeb058af8c0
#
_entry.id   11d4db5b4529e7fc47054aeb058af8c0
#
_cell.length_a   1.000
_cell.length_b   1.000
_cell.length_c   1.000
_cell.angle_alpha   90.00
_cell.angle_beta   90.00
_cell.angle_gamma   90.00
#
_symmetry.space_group_name_H-M   'P 1'
#
loop_
_entity.id
_entity.type
_entity.pdbx_description
1 polymer ?
#
loop_
_entity_poly.entity_id
_entity_poly.type
_entity_poly.pdbx_seq_one_letter_code
_entity_poly.pdbx_strand_id
1 'polypeptide(L)'
;MMGLIKNVVNVATNGNGKINNRITIALDDMTHNLLLELKDESHKSQSEIIRKSIQFYHKFKETIGSSKNGIVKRINTYLDLLSHGEHIILDVDHFLSFLKFIEESPDQDQFWKMNKSIGIAHAEEFSDQFEFLTVERVIERLEACNFFKIVKDTSQRYTLLLGSEIQKNFIKTFLEEVLFKMGFNVEIREGLSKLKLIIK
;
A
#
# COMPACT_ATOMS: atom_id res chain seq x y z
N MET A 1 24.18 -29.42 22.13
CA MET A 1 24.92 -28.45 22.97
C MET A 1 24.42 -27.06 22.61
N MET A 2 23.54 -26.51 23.43
CA MET A 2 22.97 -25.16 23.24
C MET A 2 23.95 -24.15 23.83
N GLY A 3 24.58 -23.34 22.96
CA GLY A 3 25.45 -22.24 23.40
C GLY A 3 24.62 -21.04 23.85
N LEU A 4 24.61 -20.77 25.14
CA LEU A 4 24.05 -19.55 25.73
C LEU A 4 24.86 -18.34 25.25
N ILE A 5 24.20 -17.47 24.47
CA ILE A 5 24.70 -16.14 24.16
C ILE A 5 24.52 -15.30 25.43
N LYS A 6 25.59 -15.01 26.15
CA LYS A 6 25.61 -14.07 27.26
C LYS A 6 25.50 -12.65 26.70
N ASN A 7 24.37 -12.00 26.90
CA ASN A 7 24.22 -10.55 26.67
C ASN A 7 25.08 -9.80 27.70
N VAL A 8 26.24 -9.27 27.28
CA VAL A 8 27.05 -8.40 28.12
C VAL A 8 26.50 -6.97 27.94
N VAL A 9 25.73 -6.51 28.91
CA VAL A 9 25.34 -5.10 29.03
C VAL A 9 26.46 -4.40 29.85
N ASN A 10 27.31 -3.65 29.17
CA ASN A 10 28.26 -2.77 29.84
C ASN A 10 27.61 -1.40 30.08
N VAL A 11 27.38 -1.06 31.34
CA VAL A 11 26.91 0.26 31.76
C VAL A 11 28.11 1.14 32.07
N ALA A 12 28.38 2.14 31.23
CA ALA A 12 29.38 3.17 31.50
C ALA A 12 28.66 4.44 32.01
N THR A 13 28.98 4.89 33.21
CA THR A 13 28.52 6.15 33.79
C THR A 13 29.50 7.26 33.48
N ASN A 14 29.07 8.29 32.72
CA ASN A 14 29.78 9.56 32.65
C ASN A 14 29.20 10.52 33.72
N GLY A 15 30.07 11.36 34.32
CA GLY A 15 29.87 12.16 35.54
C GLY A 15 28.68 13.16 35.58
N ASN A 16 27.71 13.06 34.67
CA ASN A 16 26.47 13.87 34.63
C ASN A 16 25.17 13.04 34.79
N GLY A 17 25.24 11.88 35.44
CA GLY A 17 24.03 11.11 35.76
C GLY A 17 23.25 10.50 34.60
N LYS A 18 23.68 10.67 33.35
CA LYS A 18 23.07 10.00 32.17
C LYS A 18 23.71 8.61 32.03
N ILE A 19 22.92 7.58 32.32
CA ILE A 19 23.26 6.20 32.02
C ILE A 19 23.22 6.02 30.50
N ASN A 20 24.39 5.92 29.85
CA ASN A 20 24.48 5.57 28.44
C ASN A 20 24.56 4.04 28.31
N ASN A 21 23.45 3.42 27.96
CA ASN A 21 23.43 2.01 27.60
C ASN A 21 24.18 1.81 26.28
N ARG A 22 25.22 0.98 26.30
CA ARG A 22 25.97 0.60 25.09
C ARG A 22 25.56 -0.80 24.67
N ILE A 23 25.17 -0.94 23.38
CA ILE A 23 24.77 -2.21 22.78
C ILE A 23 25.73 -2.48 21.62
N THR A 24 26.23 -3.73 21.52
CA THR A 24 26.95 -4.22 20.34
C THR A 24 25.99 -5.08 19.51
N ILE A 25 25.89 -4.79 18.22
CA ILE A 25 25.06 -5.54 17.27
C ILE A 25 25.93 -6.09 16.16
N ALA A 26 25.64 -7.32 15.71
CA ALA A 26 26.17 -7.87 14.47
C ALA A 26 25.18 -7.58 13.34
N LEU A 27 25.69 -7.12 12.21
CA LEU A 27 24.92 -6.88 11.00
C LEU A 27 25.40 -7.84 9.91
N ASP A 28 24.49 -8.31 9.07
CA ASP A 28 24.86 -8.93 7.80
C ASP A 28 25.32 -7.87 6.79
N ASP A 29 25.95 -8.32 5.71
CA ASP A 29 26.54 -7.43 4.70
C ASP A 29 25.48 -6.49 4.07
N MET A 30 24.28 -6.99 3.84
CA MET A 30 23.17 -6.21 3.27
C MET A 30 22.75 -5.08 4.21
N THR A 31 22.51 -5.40 5.49
CA THR A 31 22.11 -4.41 6.51
C THR A 31 23.23 -3.40 6.79
N HIS A 32 24.49 -3.84 6.75
CA HIS A 32 25.64 -2.95 6.90
C HIS A 32 25.73 -1.95 5.74
N ASN A 33 25.56 -2.39 4.49
CA ASN A 33 25.57 -1.52 3.31
C ASN A 33 24.45 -0.49 3.38
N LEU A 34 23.22 -0.89 3.73
CA LEU A 34 22.10 0.03 3.94
C LEU A 34 22.41 1.09 5.03
N LEU A 35 23.08 0.71 6.10
CA LEU A 35 23.48 1.64 7.15
C LEU A 35 24.52 2.65 6.67
N LEU A 36 25.45 2.26 5.80
CA LEU A 36 26.42 3.16 5.19
C LEU A 36 25.74 4.13 4.23
N GLU A 37 24.85 3.65 3.37
CA GLU A 37 24.04 4.44 2.44
C GLU A 37 23.22 5.52 3.18
N LEU A 38 22.46 5.11 4.20
CA LEU A 38 21.72 6.03 5.06
C LEU A 38 22.59 7.06 5.78
N LYS A 39 23.81 6.68 6.19
CA LYS A 39 24.77 7.60 6.80
C LYS A 39 25.19 8.68 5.81
N ASP A 40 25.52 8.29 4.58
CA ASP A 40 26.02 9.21 3.56
C ASP A 40 24.91 10.14 3.09
N GLU A 41 23.69 9.65 2.85
CA GLU A 41 22.54 10.45 2.47
C GLU A 41 22.07 11.42 3.56
N SER A 42 21.97 10.93 4.80
CA SER A 42 21.42 11.73 5.90
C SER A 42 22.42 12.59 6.65
N HIS A 43 23.73 12.43 6.39
CA HIS A 43 24.83 13.06 7.12
C HIS A 43 24.79 12.83 8.64
N LYS A 44 24.19 11.70 9.09
CA LYS A 44 24.06 11.32 10.50
C LYS A 44 25.06 10.25 10.88
N SER A 45 25.35 10.16 12.20
CA SER A 45 26.15 9.04 12.71
C SER A 45 25.36 7.73 12.67
N GLN A 46 26.06 6.60 12.48
CA GLN A 46 25.45 5.26 12.53
C GLN A 46 24.63 5.04 13.81
N SER A 47 25.16 5.50 14.96
CA SER A 47 24.44 5.41 16.25
C SER A 47 23.15 6.23 16.28
N GLU A 48 23.12 7.35 15.59
CA GLU A 48 21.90 8.16 15.48
C GLU A 48 20.85 7.50 14.57
N ILE A 49 21.28 6.94 13.44
CA ILE A 49 20.43 6.21 12.52
C ILE A 49 19.80 5.02 13.24
N ILE A 50 20.60 4.20 13.93
CA ILE A 50 20.10 3.05 14.69
C ILE A 50 19.08 3.48 15.76
N ARG A 51 19.38 4.55 16.53
CA ARG A 51 18.42 5.05 17.53
C ARG A 51 17.09 5.48 16.90
N LYS A 52 17.14 6.20 15.77
CA LYS A 52 15.93 6.61 15.03
C LYS A 52 15.18 5.41 14.48
N SER A 53 15.88 4.42 13.96
CA SER A 53 15.25 3.17 13.48
C SER A 53 14.53 2.42 14.60
N ILE A 54 15.13 2.32 15.78
CA ILE A 54 14.50 1.69 16.95
C ILE A 54 13.26 2.49 17.39
N GLN A 55 13.35 3.82 17.45
CA GLN A 55 12.22 4.69 17.80
C GLN A 55 11.09 4.58 16.78
N PHE A 56 11.42 4.55 15.48
CA PHE A 56 10.47 4.34 14.41
C PHE A 56 9.80 2.96 14.55
N TYR A 57 10.57 1.89 14.69
CA TYR A 57 10.04 0.55 14.87
C TYR A 57 9.13 0.46 16.10
N HIS A 58 9.54 1.04 17.25
CA HIS A 58 8.72 1.05 18.45
C HIS A 58 7.39 1.80 18.25
N LYS A 59 7.41 2.94 17.56
CA LYS A 59 6.21 3.73 17.28
C LYS A 59 5.22 2.98 16.39
N PHE A 60 5.72 2.20 15.44
CA PHE A 60 4.90 1.50 14.44
C PHE A 60 4.81 -0.01 14.65
N LYS A 61 5.37 -0.55 15.75
CA LYS A 61 5.48 -2.00 15.98
C LYS A 61 4.14 -2.74 15.91
N GLU A 62 3.06 -2.13 16.42
CA GLU A 62 1.72 -2.74 16.38
C GLU A 62 1.14 -2.73 14.96
N THR A 63 1.41 -1.69 14.21
CA THR A 63 1.05 -1.59 12.80
C THR A 63 1.87 -2.55 11.94
N ILE A 64 3.17 -2.68 12.21
CA ILE A 64 4.10 -3.54 11.45
C ILE A 64 3.95 -5.00 11.88
N GLY A 65 3.76 -5.27 13.18
CA GLY A 65 3.74 -6.62 13.75
C GLY A 65 2.42 -7.37 13.64
N SER A 66 1.31 -6.66 13.47
CA SER A 66 -0.04 -7.27 13.43
C SER A 66 -0.41 -7.89 12.08
N SER A 67 0.43 -7.78 11.07
CA SER A 67 0.12 -8.25 9.73
C SER A 67 1.29 -8.99 9.09
N LYS A 68 1.06 -10.26 8.77
CA LYS A 68 1.93 -11.06 7.91
C LYS A 68 2.13 -10.30 6.57
N ASN A 69 3.27 -9.64 6.39
CA ASN A 69 3.75 -8.98 5.16
C ASN A 69 2.83 -7.94 4.46
N GLY A 70 1.54 -7.86 4.78
CA GLY A 70 0.59 -7.00 4.06
C GLY A 70 0.64 -5.51 4.43
N ILE A 71 0.95 -5.17 5.70
CA ILE A 71 0.91 -3.76 6.15
C ILE A 71 2.09 -2.96 5.62
N VAL A 72 3.29 -3.51 5.61
CA VAL A 72 4.46 -2.81 5.07
C VAL A 72 4.24 -2.50 3.58
N LYS A 73 3.74 -3.47 2.82
CA LYS A 73 3.37 -3.28 1.40
C LYS A 73 2.33 -2.16 1.25
N ARG A 74 1.31 -2.13 2.11
CA ARG A 74 0.25 -1.11 2.07
C ARG A 74 0.76 0.29 2.47
N ILE A 75 1.62 0.38 3.48
CA ILE A 75 2.25 1.65 3.87
C ILE A 75 3.08 2.20 2.71
N ASN A 76 3.90 1.36 2.07
CA ASN A 76 4.68 1.76 0.91
C ASN A 76 3.78 2.25 -0.23
N THR A 77 2.69 1.54 -0.52
CA THR A 77 1.70 1.99 -1.52
C THR A 77 1.11 3.36 -1.16
N TYR A 78 0.75 3.60 0.11
CA TYR A 78 0.23 4.91 0.53
C TYR A 78 1.27 6.03 0.43
N LEU A 79 2.51 5.77 0.80
CA LEU A 79 3.60 6.74 0.65
C LEU A 79 3.83 7.07 -0.83
N ASP A 80 3.83 6.06 -1.68
CA ASP A 80 3.95 6.21 -3.13
C ASP A 80 2.79 7.05 -3.70
N LEU A 81 1.54 6.70 -3.42
CA LEU A 81 0.36 7.41 -3.87
C LEU A 81 0.33 8.90 -3.45
N LEU A 82 0.82 9.21 -2.24
CA LEU A 82 0.80 10.58 -1.71
C LEU A 82 2.01 11.40 -2.11
N SER A 83 3.15 10.77 -2.43
CA SER A 83 4.40 11.48 -2.73
C SER A 83 4.36 12.26 -4.06
N HIS A 84 3.56 11.80 -5.02
CA HIS A 84 3.42 12.42 -6.33
C HIS A 84 2.37 13.56 -6.36
N GLY A 85 1.61 13.74 -5.27
CA GLY A 85 0.59 14.81 -5.18
C GLY A 85 -0.67 14.57 -6.02
N GLU A 86 -0.83 13.40 -6.59
CA GLU A 86 -1.97 13.03 -7.46
C GLU A 86 -3.13 12.41 -6.68
N HIS A 87 -2.89 12.03 -5.43
CA HIS A 87 -3.88 11.36 -4.59
C HIS A 87 -4.19 12.16 -3.33
N ILE A 88 -5.42 12.07 -2.88
CA ILE A 88 -5.91 12.61 -1.61
C ILE A 88 -6.47 11.48 -0.74
N ILE A 89 -6.43 11.66 0.57
CA ILE A 89 -7.15 10.79 1.49
C ILE A 89 -8.54 11.37 1.67
N LEU A 90 -9.56 10.60 1.30
CA LEU A 90 -10.97 10.97 1.42
C LEU A 90 -11.68 9.97 2.34
N ASP A 91 -12.54 10.49 3.20
CA ASP A 91 -13.42 9.68 4.04
C ASP A 91 -14.43 8.90 3.18
N VAL A 92 -14.70 7.64 3.55
CA VAL A 92 -15.56 6.73 2.77
C VAL A 92 -16.99 7.26 2.68
N ASP A 93 -17.53 7.86 3.75
CA ASP A 93 -18.90 8.39 3.75
C ASP A 93 -19.04 9.59 2.81
N HIS A 94 -18.00 10.46 2.73
CA HIS A 94 -17.95 11.53 1.73
C HIS A 94 -17.90 10.98 0.31
N PHE A 95 -17.07 9.97 0.06
CA PHE A 95 -17.00 9.31 -1.25
C PHE A 95 -18.34 8.73 -1.68
N LEU A 96 -19.01 7.98 -0.79
CA LEU A 96 -20.32 7.40 -1.08
C LEU A 96 -21.39 8.48 -1.27
N SER A 97 -21.34 9.58 -0.53
CA SER A 97 -22.27 10.71 -0.68
C SER A 97 -22.10 11.38 -2.04
N PHE A 98 -20.86 11.56 -2.52
CA PHE A 98 -20.60 12.09 -3.86
C PHE A 98 -21.16 11.17 -4.95
N LEU A 99 -20.93 9.85 -4.84
CA LEU A 99 -21.46 8.90 -5.82
C LEU A 99 -22.99 8.90 -5.84
N LYS A 100 -23.62 8.94 -4.67
CA LYS A 100 -25.08 9.02 -4.58
C LYS A 100 -25.61 10.30 -5.24
N PHE A 101 -24.99 11.45 -4.97
CA PHE A 101 -25.37 12.71 -5.60
C PHE A 101 -25.21 12.66 -7.12
N ILE A 102 -24.16 12.01 -7.61
CA ILE A 102 -23.93 11.83 -9.05
C ILE A 102 -25.02 10.94 -9.67
N GLU A 103 -25.38 9.83 -9.05
CA GLU A 103 -26.43 8.93 -9.54
C GLU A 103 -27.81 9.60 -9.62
N GLU A 104 -28.08 10.55 -8.73
CA GLU A 104 -29.32 11.35 -8.71
C GLU A 104 -29.27 12.58 -9.66
N SER A 105 -28.10 12.89 -10.25
CA SER A 105 -27.91 14.05 -11.10
C SER A 105 -28.45 13.83 -12.51
N PRO A 106 -29.12 14.85 -13.14
CA PRO A 106 -29.48 14.80 -14.55
C PRO A 106 -28.27 14.72 -15.49
N ASP A 107 -27.11 15.16 -15.06
CA ASP A 107 -25.84 15.18 -15.83
C ASP A 107 -24.93 13.97 -15.57
N GLN A 108 -25.47 12.90 -14.97
CA GLN A 108 -24.68 11.69 -14.62
C GLN A 108 -23.93 11.08 -15.82
N ASP A 109 -24.48 11.16 -17.02
CA ASP A 109 -23.84 10.63 -18.22
C ASP A 109 -22.50 11.32 -18.54
N GLN A 110 -22.40 12.61 -18.25
CA GLN A 110 -21.14 13.35 -18.42
C GLN A 110 -20.10 12.88 -17.41
N PHE A 111 -20.51 12.64 -16.17
CA PHE A 111 -19.62 12.07 -15.15
C PHE A 111 -19.10 10.69 -15.57
N TRP A 112 -19.98 9.81 -16.05
CA TRP A 112 -19.56 8.46 -16.46
C TRP A 112 -18.61 8.47 -17.65
N LYS A 113 -18.78 9.38 -18.61
CA LYS A 113 -17.80 9.58 -19.69
C LYS A 113 -16.45 10.03 -19.15
N MET A 114 -16.44 10.96 -18.19
CA MET A 114 -15.21 11.46 -17.57
C MET A 114 -14.52 10.37 -16.76
N ASN A 115 -15.29 9.57 -15.99
CA ASN A 115 -14.76 8.45 -15.22
C ASN A 115 -14.04 7.40 -16.11
N LYS A 116 -14.57 7.13 -17.29
CA LYS A 116 -13.89 6.27 -18.28
C LYS A 116 -12.58 6.87 -18.76
N SER A 117 -12.55 8.15 -19.08
CA SER A 117 -11.30 8.85 -19.50
C SER A 117 -10.26 8.83 -18.40
N ILE A 118 -10.66 8.97 -17.13
CA ILE A 118 -9.77 8.85 -15.97
C ILE A 118 -9.23 7.41 -15.88
N GLY A 119 -10.07 6.38 -16.09
CA GLY A 119 -9.62 4.99 -16.13
C GLY A 119 -8.53 4.74 -17.19
N ILE A 120 -8.67 5.33 -18.37
CA ILE A 120 -7.67 5.24 -19.44
C ILE A 120 -6.35 5.90 -19.03
N ALA A 121 -6.40 7.09 -18.41
CA ALA A 121 -5.19 7.78 -17.91
C ALA A 121 -4.47 6.95 -16.83
N HIS A 122 -5.20 6.36 -15.89
CA HIS A 122 -4.61 5.45 -14.91
C HIS A 122 -4.01 4.18 -15.52
N ALA A 123 -4.57 3.67 -16.62
CA ALA A 123 -3.99 2.53 -17.32
C ALA A 123 -2.61 2.85 -17.90
N GLU A 124 -2.44 4.06 -18.43
CA GLU A 124 -1.14 4.56 -18.93
C GLU A 124 -0.14 4.71 -17.78
N GLU A 125 -0.53 5.35 -16.68
CA GLU A 125 0.27 5.48 -15.46
C GLU A 125 0.72 4.11 -14.91
N PHE A 126 -0.21 3.16 -14.77
CA PHE A 126 0.12 1.81 -14.27
C PHE A 126 1.05 1.05 -15.20
N SER A 127 0.93 1.26 -16.51
CA SER A 127 1.83 0.66 -17.50
C SER A 127 3.26 1.15 -17.35
N ASP A 128 3.44 2.41 -16.98
CA ASP A 128 4.75 3.02 -16.76
C ASP A 128 5.34 2.65 -15.39
N GLN A 129 4.51 2.52 -14.35
CA GLN A 129 4.95 2.29 -12.98
C GLN A 129 5.22 0.81 -12.65
N PHE A 130 4.54 -0.13 -13.32
CA PHE A 130 4.68 -1.55 -12.98
C PHE A 130 5.75 -2.24 -13.83
N GLU A 131 6.82 -2.69 -13.18
CA GLU A 131 7.86 -3.52 -13.80
C GLU A 131 7.29 -4.79 -14.47
N PHE A 132 6.26 -5.39 -13.85
CA PHE A 132 5.50 -6.53 -14.39
C PHE A 132 4.02 -6.21 -14.35
N LEU A 133 3.43 -6.08 -15.52
CA LEU A 133 2.03 -5.76 -15.71
C LEU A 133 1.17 -7.02 -15.49
N THR A 134 0.36 -7.04 -14.43
CA THR A 134 -0.60 -8.11 -14.15
C THR A 134 -1.91 -7.57 -13.61
N VAL A 135 -3.01 -8.26 -13.90
CA VAL A 135 -4.33 -7.94 -13.33
C VAL A 135 -4.27 -7.91 -11.80
N GLU A 136 -3.55 -8.85 -11.19
CA GLU A 136 -3.40 -8.96 -9.74
C GLU A 136 -2.79 -7.69 -9.14
N ARG A 137 -1.74 -7.12 -9.76
CA ARG A 137 -1.12 -5.87 -9.28
C ARG A 137 -2.06 -4.68 -9.34
N VAL A 138 -2.85 -4.57 -10.41
CA VAL A 138 -3.85 -3.50 -10.53
C VAL A 138 -4.89 -3.59 -9.42
N ILE A 139 -5.50 -4.77 -9.22
CA ILE A 139 -6.51 -4.93 -8.18
C ILE A 139 -5.93 -4.79 -6.76
N GLU A 140 -4.69 -5.24 -6.50
CA GLU A 140 -4.01 -5.04 -5.21
C GLU A 140 -3.77 -3.56 -4.90
N ARG A 141 -3.41 -2.73 -5.90
CA ARG A 141 -3.26 -1.28 -5.72
C ARG A 141 -4.60 -0.63 -5.33
N LEU A 142 -5.70 -1.03 -5.99
CA LEU A 142 -7.03 -0.54 -5.67
C LEU A 142 -7.55 -1.06 -4.31
N GLU A 143 -7.22 -2.30 -3.94
CA GLU A 143 -7.48 -2.79 -2.58
C GLU A 143 -6.74 -1.95 -1.52
N ALA A 144 -5.50 -1.56 -1.80
CA ALA A 144 -4.75 -0.68 -0.90
C ALA A 144 -5.45 0.69 -0.73
N CYS A 145 -6.14 1.19 -1.76
CA CYS A 145 -6.98 2.38 -1.71
C CYS A 145 -8.36 2.15 -1.06
N ASN A 146 -8.62 0.98 -0.48
CA ASN A 146 -9.87 0.59 0.18
C ASN A 146 -11.12 0.57 -0.72
N PHE A 147 -10.97 0.44 -2.04
CA PHE A 147 -12.12 0.32 -2.93
C PHE A 147 -12.89 -0.99 -2.71
N PHE A 148 -12.20 -2.07 -2.35
CA PHE A 148 -12.76 -3.40 -2.08
C PHE A 148 -11.79 -4.25 -1.25
N LYS A 149 -12.23 -5.47 -0.91
CA LYS A 149 -11.37 -6.54 -0.40
C LYS A 149 -11.27 -7.64 -1.44
N ILE A 150 -10.05 -8.11 -1.69
CA ILE A 150 -9.79 -9.19 -2.66
C ILE A 150 -9.92 -10.53 -1.96
N VAL A 151 -10.70 -11.43 -2.58
CA VAL A 151 -10.68 -12.87 -2.31
C VAL A 151 -10.21 -13.55 -3.60
N LYS A 152 -9.06 -14.22 -3.54
CA LYS A 152 -8.53 -14.98 -4.65
C LYS A 152 -9.19 -16.35 -4.67
N ASP A 153 -10.09 -16.59 -5.62
CA ASP A 153 -10.80 -17.87 -5.76
C ASP A 153 -9.92 -18.90 -6.47
N THR A 154 -9.23 -18.49 -7.55
CA THR A 154 -8.24 -19.27 -8.29
C THR A 154 -7.15 -18.36 -8.84
N SER A 155 -6.17 -18.88 -9.57
CA SER A 155 -5.16 -18.07 -10.28
C SER A 155 -5.74 -17.09 -11.31
N GLN A 156 -6.95 -17.34 -11.81
CA GLN A 156 -7.62 -16.55 -12.85
C GLN A 156 -8.96 -15.96 -12.40
N ARG A 157 -9.36 -16.14 -11.13
CA ARG A 157 -10.65 -15.68 -10.61
C ARG A 157 -10.48 -14.98 -9.29
N TYR A 158 -11.08 -13.80 -9.19
CA TYR A 158 -11.06 -12.97 -8.00
C TYR A 158 -12.47 -12.51 -7.67
N THR A 159 -12.82 -12.54 -6.39
CA THR A 159 -14.02 -11.91 -5.84
C THR A 159 -13.61 -10.62 -5.14
N LEU A 160 -14.14 -9.49 -5.60
CA LEU A 160 -13.93 -8.16 -5.03
C LEU A 160 -15.13 -7.82 -4.14
N LEU A 161 -14.94 -7.83 -2.83
CA LEU A 161 -15.98 -7.54 -1.85
C LEU A 161 -16.07 -6.03 -1.62
N LEU A 162 -17.23 -5.46 -1.93
CA LEU A 162 -17.49 -4.02 -1.83
C LEU A 162 -18.04 -3.66 -0.44
N GLY A 163 -17.68 -2.48 0.06
CA GLY A 163 -18.23 -1.93 1.29
C GLY A 163 -19.67 -1.40 1.13
N SER A 164 -20.07 -1.05 -0.11
CA SER A 164 -21.39 -0.52 -0.43
C SER A 164 -21.79 -0.84 -1.89
N GLU A 165 -23.08 -1.02 -2.13
CA GLU A 165 -23.64 -1.17 -3.48
C GLU A 165 -23.44 0.09 -4.34
N ILE A 166 -23.49 1.27 -3.72
CA ILE A 166 -23.37 2.58 -4.40
C ILE A 166 -22.07 2.68 -5.20
N GLN A 167 -20.97 2.15 -4.68
CA GLN A 167 -19.67 2.23 -5.36
C GLN A 167 -19.48 1.20 -6.48
N LYS A 168 -20.42 0.26 -6.65
CA LYS A 168 -20.26 -0.88 -7.57
C LYS A 168 -20.07 -0.44 -9.02
N ASN A 169 -20.95 0.44 -9.51
CA ASN A 169 -20.88 0.94 -10.88
C ASN A 169 -19.57 1.72 -11.14
N PHE A 170 -19.19 2.57 -10.18
CA PHE A 170 -17.94 3.34 -10.25
C PHE A 170 -16.72 2.41 -10.38
N ILE A 171 -16.60 1.45 -9.48
CA ILE A 171 -15.46 0.51 -9.46
C ILE A 171 -15.46 -0.38 -10.70
N LYS A 172 -16.61 -0.89 -11.11
CA LYS A 172 -16.73 -1.74 -12.29
C LYS A 172 -16.28 -0.99 -13.54
N THR A 173 -16.87 0.17 -13.80
CA THR A 173 -16.54 0.99 -14.99
C THR A 173 -15.07 1.36 -15.02
N PHE A 174 -14.51 1.76 -13.89
CA PHE A 174 -13.10 2.09 -13.80
C PHE A 174 -12.20 0.88 -14.10
N LEU A 175 -12.47 -0.28 -13.48
CA LEU A 175 -11.72 -1.51 -13.74
C LEU A 175 -11.81 -2.00 -15.18
N GLU A 176 -13.00 -1.92 -15.80
CA GLU A 176 -13.20 -2.32 -17.20
C GLU A 176 -12.34 -1.48 -18.12
N GLU A 177 -12.34 -0.14 -17.96
CA GLU A 177 -11.53 0.77 -18.79
C GLU A 177 -10.03 0.59 -18.55
N VAL A 178 -9.59 0.51 -17.30
CA VAL A 178 -8.18 0.30 -16.95
C VAL A 178 -7.66 -1.03 -17.55
N LEU A 179 -8.32 -2.14 -17.25
CA LEU A 179 -7.85 -3.46 -17.65
C LEU A 179 -7.93 -3.65 -19.17
N PHE A 180 -8.97 -3.12 -19.81
CA PHE A 180 -9.09 -3.15 -21.28
C PHE A 180 -7.98 -2.36 -21.96
N LYS A 181 -7.72 -1.12 -21.51
CA LYS A 181 -6.66 -0.27 -22.08
C LYS A 181 -5.26 -0.90 -21.89
N MET A 182 -5.05 -1.62 -20.79
CA MET A 182 -3.82 -2.38 -20.54
C MET A 182 -3.71 -3.68 -21.34
N GLY A 183 -4.71 -4.01 -22.17
CA GLY A 183 -4.71 -5.19 -23.04
C GLY A 183 -5.11 -6.50 -22.36
N PHE A 184 -5.66 -6.47 -21.13
CA PHE A 184 -6.13 -7.67 -20.46
C PHE A 184 -7.51 -8.10 -20.96
N ASN A 185 -7.65 -9.40 -21.26
CA ASN A 185 -8.94 -10.00 -21.56
C ASN A 185 -9.61 -10.49 -20.27
N VAL A 186 -10.50 -9.68 -19.74
CA VAL A 186 -11.20 -9.96 -18.47
C VAL A 186 -12.71 -9.85 -18.64
N GLU A 187 -13.42 -10.59 -17.79
CA GLU A 187 -14.88 -10.46 -17.65
C GLU A 187 -15.19 -10.07 -16.21
N ILE A 188 -15.98 -9.02 -16.02
CA ILE A 188 -16.42 -8.56 -14.69
C ILE A 188 -17.91 -8.79 -14.54
N ARG A 189 -18.29 -9.72 -13.66
CA ARG A 189 -19.69 -10.06 -13.34
C ARG A 189 -20.10 -9.40 -12.04
N GLU A 190 -21.29 -8.84 -12.02
CA GLU A 190 -21.89 -8.23 -10.83
C GLU A 190 -22.54 -9.27 -9.93
N GLY A 191 -22.39 -9.07 -8.62
CA GLY A 191 -23.16 -9.70 -7.57
C GLY A 191 -23.79 -8.66 -6.67
N LEU A 192 -24.40 -9.06 -5.56
CA LEU A 192 -25.08 -8.12 -4.66
C LEU A 192 -24.09 -7.05 -4.15
N SER A 193 -23.17 -7.40 -3.27
CA SER A 193 -22.13 -6.47 -2.75
C SER A 193 -20.74 -6.93 -3.20
N LYS A 194 -20.60 -7.35 -4.44
CA LYS A 194 -19.34 -7.87 -4.98
C LYS A 194 -19.27 -7.80 -6.49
N LEU A 195 -18.04 -7.78 -6.99
CA LEU A 195 -17.71 -8.02 -8.39
C LEU A 195 -16.90 -9.32 -8.50
N LYS A 196 -17.16 -10.12 -9.52
CA LYS A 196 -16.36 -11.29 -9.87
C LYS A 196 -15.55 -10.97 -11.11
N LEU A 197 -14.24 -10.97 -10.97
CA LEU A 197 -13.30 -10.74 -12.06
C LEU A 197 -12.74 -12.08 -12.53
N ILE A 198 -12.82 -12.35 -13.82
CA ILE A 198 -12.39 -13.59 -14.48
C ILE A 198 -11.41 -13.22 -15.58
N ILE A 199 -10.19 -13.70 -15.51
CA ILE A 199 -9.18 -13.57 -16.57
C ILE A 199 -9.43 -14.68 -17.59
N LYS A 200 -9.49 -14.33 -18.89
CA LYS A 200 -9.77 -15.25 -20.01
C LYS A 200 -8.51 -15.64 -20.74
#